data_ba29672984347131c63aa2fdfa31d7a6
#
_entry.id   ba29672984347131c63aa2fdfa31d7a6
#
_cell.length_a   1.000
_cell.length_b   1.000
_cell.length_c   1.000
_cell.angle_alpha   90.00
_cell.angle_beta   90.00
_cell.angle_gamma   90.00
#
_symmetry.space_group_name_H-M   'P 1'
#
loop_
_entity.id
_entity.type
_entity.pdbx_description
1 polymer ?
#
loop_
_entity_poly.entity_id
_entity_poly.type
_entity_poly.pdbx_seq_one_letter_code
_entity_poly.pdbx_strand_id
1 'polypeptide(L)'
;RDAQESRGLGDVYKRQGQNITGLAITTDIGYIKYRVHVDSGWLDFIDSHNTDINDYYNGYAGNDTPVDAVEIYYYTPDDIIKSSGYHYAFYRVSPVNGNYYSYQKDNNKDNGMDGYAGIWGHFIDRLQIDIR
;
A
#
# COMPACT_ATOMS: atom_id res chain seq x y z
N ARG A 1 -17.27 6.21 -4.79
CA ARG A 1 -16.04 5.94 -4.04
C ARG A 1 -15.24 4.84 -4.73
N ASP A 2 -13.98 5.12 -5.05
CA ASP A 2 -13.14 4.24 -5.87
C ASP A 2 -12.00 3.59 -5.06
N ALA A 3 -12.21 3.35 -3.76
CA ALA A 3 -11.21 2.69 -2.94
C ALA A 3 -11.03 1.23 -3.37
N GLN A 4 -9.80 0.78 -3.42
CA GLN A 4 -9.43 -0.58 -3.75
C GLN A 4 -9.16 -1.39 -2.49
N GLU A 5 -9.55 -2.67 -2.49
CA GLU A 5 -9.33 -3.58 -1.37
C GLU A 5 -8.32 -4.66 -1.72
N SER A 6 -7.53 -5.07 -0.71
CA SER A 6 -6.61 -6.19 -0.80
C SER A 6 -6.57 -6.96 0.51
N ARG A 7 -6.26 -8.25 0.44
CA ARG A 7 -6.14 -9.12 1.60
C ARG A 7 -4.70 -9.56 1.87
N GLY A 8 -3.72 -8.76 1.57
CA GLY A 8 -2.36 -9.07 1.92
C GLY A 8 -1.62 -9.90 0.89
N LEU A 9 -1.25 -11.15 1.18
CA LEU A 9 -0.28 -11.93 0.40
C LEU A 9 -0.64 -12.07 -1.07
N GLY A 10 0.26 -11.56 -1.96
CA GLY A 10 0.17 -11.77 -3.39
C GLY A 10 -0.95 -11.04 -4.10
N ASP A 11 -1.70 -10.18 -3.39
CA ASP A 11 -2.82 -9.48 -4.00
C ASP A 11 -2.35 -8.39 -4.96
N VAL A 12 -3.10 -8.25 -6.04
CA VAL A 12 -2.80 -7.29 -7.10
C VAL A 12 -4.06 -6.50 -7.41
N TYR A 13 -3.96 -5.19 -7.34
CA TYR A 13 -4.97 -4.28 -7.86
C TYR A 13 -4.72 -4.02 -9.32
N LYS A 14 -5.68 -4.38 -10.16
CA LYS A 14 -5.57 -4.22 -11.61
C LYS A 14 -6.76 -3.44 -12.14
N ARG A 15 -6.65 -2.14 -12.18
CA ARG A 15 -7.58 -1.29 -12.91
C ARG A 15 -6.81 -0.46 -13.92
N GLN A 16 -6.19 -1.14 -14.86
CA GLN A 16 -5.38 -0.48 -15.87
C GLN A 16 -6.15 0.66 -16.55
N GLY A 17 -5.53 1.83 -16.57
CA GLY A 17 -6.10 3.03 -17.18
C GLY A 17 -6.98 3.86 -16.24
N GLN A 18 -7.26 3.38 -15.03
CA GLN A 18 -8.06 4.13 -14.05
C GLN A 18 -7.21 4.50 -12.85
N ASN A 19 -7.21 5.77 -12.46
CA ASN A 19 -6.50 6.24 -11.27
C ASN A 19 -6.98 5.53 -10.02
N ILE A 20 -6.06 5.07 -9.19
CA ILE A 20 -6.38 4.67 -7.82
C ILE A 20 -6.63 5.94 -7.02
N THR A 21 -7.74 6.00 -6.27
CA THR A 21 -8.12 7.15 -5.45
C THR A 21 -8.23 6.81 -3.97
N GLY A 22 -8.00 5.55 -3.61
CA GLY A 22 -7.99 5.08 -2.23
C GLY A 22 -7.66 3.60 -2.16
N LEU A 23 -7.15 3.17 -0.99
CA LEU A 23 -6.76 1.80 -0.73
C LEU A 23 -7.35 1.32 0.59
N ALA A 24 -7.94 0.13 0.59
CA ALA A 24 -8.37 -0.57 1.78
C ALA A 24 -7.65 -1.92 1.80
N ILE A 25 -6.72 -2.11 2.73
CA ILE A 25 -5.84 -3.28 2.78
C ILE A 25 -6.06 -4.03 4.08
N THR A 26 -6.21 -5.35 4.00
CA THR A 26 -6.27 -6.24 5.16
C THR A 26 -5.24 -7.35 5.03
N THR A 27 -4.92 -7.99 6.15
CA THR A 27 -4.08 -9.19 6.17
C THR A 27 -4.61 -10.16 7.21
N ASP A 28 -4.47 -11.46 6.94
CA ASP A 28 -4.98 -12.50 7.85
C ASP A 28 -4.05 -12.70 9.04
N ILE A 29 -2.75 -12.46 8.89
CA ILE A 29 -1.73 -12.68 9.92
C ILE A 29 -0.94 -11.39 10.09
N GLY A 30 -0.80 -10.95 11.35
CA GLY A 30 -0.17 -9.66 11.64
C GLY A 30 -1.05 -8.49 11.25
N TYR A 31 -0.45 -7.35 11.02
CA TYR A 31 -1.19 -6.20 10.52
C TYR A 31 -0.30 -5.28 9.70
N ILE A 32 -0.93 -4.40 8.94
CA ILE A 32 -0.29 -3.46 8.03
C ILE A 32 -0.70 -2.05 8.39
N LYS A 33 0.24 -1.13 8.39
CA LYS A 33 -0.04 0.31 8.31
C LYS A 33 0.26 0.78 6.90
N TYR A 34 -0.62 1.59 6.35
CA TYR A 34 -0.45 2.09 5.00
C TYR A 34 -1.01 3.51 4.86
N ARG A 35 -0.40 4.28 3.99
CA ARG A 35 -0.86 5.61 3.62
C ARG A 35 -0.60 5.86 2.16
N VAL A 36 -1.28 6.86 1.62
CA VAL A 36 -1.11 7.26 0.23
C VAL A 36 -0.69 8.72 0.14
N HIS A 37 0.04 9.04 -0.90
CA HIS A 37 0.39 10.39 -1.28
C HIS A 37 -0.56 10.85 -2.39
N VAL A 38 -1.08 12.05 -2.24
CA VAL A 38 -1.95 12.69 -3.22
C VAL A 38 -1.41 14.09 -3.50
N ASP A 39 -2.11 14.87 -4.30
CA ASP A 39 -1.68 16.20 -4.70
C ASP A 39 -1.38 17.13 -3.50
N SER A 40 -2.17 17.01 -2.44
CA SER A 40 -1.98 17.81 -1.21
C SER A 40 -0.88 17.27 -0.27
N GLY A 41 -0.27 16.13 -0.58
CA GLY A 41 0.78 15.51 0.24
C GLY A 41 0.39 14.15 0.78
N TRP A 42 1.13 13.68 1.80
CA TRP A 42 0.81 12.43 2.48
C TRP A 42 -0.45 12.59 3.32
N LEU A 43 -1.34 11.60 3.22
CA LEU A 43 -2.50 11.48 4.09
C LEU A 43 -2.16 10.61 5.30
N ASP A 44 -3.06 10.55 6.29
CA ASP A 44 -2.83 9.81 7.52
C ASP A 44 -2.71 8.31 7.27
N PHE A 45 -1.91 7.63 8.10
CA PHE A 45 -1.83 6.19 8.09
C PHE A 45 -3.15 5.55 8.51
N ILE A 46 -3.48 4.45 7.84
CA ILE A 46 -4.59 3.57 8.18
C ILE A 46 -3.99 2.26 8.69
N ASP A 47 -4.53 1.74 9.78
CA ASP A 47 -4.18 0.43 10.33
C ASP A 47 -5.15 -0.61 9.78
N SER A 48 -4.64 -1.77 9.33
CA SER A 48 -5.49 -2.80 8.74
C SER A 48 -6.54 -3.37 9.71
N HIS A 49 -6.36 -3.21 11.03
CA HIS A 49 -7.38 -3.56 12.01
C HIS A 49 -8.64 -2.70 11.87
N ASN A 50 -8.50 -1.49 11.35
CA ASN A 50 -9.59 -0.53 11.19
C ASN A 50 -10.10 -0.43 9.75
N THR A 51 -9.59 -1.27 8.85
CA THR A 51 -9.96 -1.19 7.45
C THR A 51 -11.46 -1.41 7.26
N ASP A 52 -12.12 -0.42 6.68
CA ASP A 52 -13.54 -0.43 6.35
C ASP A 52 -13.76 0.56 5.21
N ILE A 53 -14.05 0.05 4.03
CA ILE A 53 -14.23 0.87 2.82
C ILE A 53 -15.39 1.86 2.95
N ASN A 54 -16.30 1.64 3.90
CA ASN A 54 -17.43 2.52 4.17
C ASN A 54 -17.13 3.61 5.20
N ASP A 55 -15.97 3.56 5.85
CA ASP A 55 -15.52 4.58 6.78
C ASP A 55 -14.56 5.54 6.07
N TYR A 56 -15.10 6.66 5.63
CA TYR A 56 -14.35 7.67 4.86
C TYR A 56 -13.13 8.23 5.63
N TYR A 57 -13.22 8.34 6.95
CA TYR A 57 -12.19 9.04 7.72
C TYR A 57 -11.05 8.15 8.17
N ASN A 58 -11.35 6.91 8.57
CA ASN A 58 -10.36 6.05 9.22
C ASN A 58 -10.27 4.64 8.62
N GLY A 59 -11.13 4.30 7.67
CA GLY A 59 -11.26 2.94 7.18
C GLY A 59 -10.48 2.61 5.92
N TYR A 60 -10.01 3.62 5.20
CA TYR A 60 -9.17 3.42 4.01
C TYR A 60 -8.24 4.62 3.79
N ALA A 61 -7.13 4.37 3.12
CA ALA A 61 -6.17 5.41 2.78
C ALA A 61 -6.58 6.09 1.47
N GLY A 62 -6.79 7.39 1.51
CA GLY A 62 -7.18 8.17 0.34
C GLY A 62 -8.24 9.21 0.68
N ASN A 63 -8.48 10.12 -0.25
CA ASN A 63 -9.46 11.19 -0.13
C ASN A 63 -10.26 11.36 -1.42
N ASP A 64 -10.38 10.28 -2.19
CA ASP A 64 -11.08 10.23 -3.49
C ASP A 64 -10.43 11.10 -4.58
N THR A 65 -9.17 11.48 -4.39
CA THR A 65 -8.34 12.12 -5.43
C THR A 65 -7.23 11.16 -5.88
N PRO A 66 -6.67 11.37 -7.08
CA PRO A 66 -5.67 10.45 -7.60
C PRO A 66 -4.44 10.30 -6.70
N VAL A 67 -3.99 9.05 -6.53
CA VAL A 67 -2.83 8.65 -5.73
C VAL A 67 -1.63 8.53 -6.64
N ASP A 68 -0.48 9.02 -6.19
CA ASP A 68 0.79 8.90 -6.92
C ASP A 68 1.85 8.10 -6.17
N ALA A 69 1.68 7.83 -4.89
CA ALA A 69 2.61 7.01 -4.12
C ALA A 69 1.91 6.33 -2.95
N VAL A 70 2.49 5.21 -2.49
CA VAL A 70 1.96 4.39 -1.40
C VAL A 70 3.11 4.00 -0.49
N GLU A 71 2.91 4.09 0.81
CA GLU A 71 3.82 3.57 1.83
C GLU A 71 3.12 2.48 2.62
N ILE A 72 3.73 1.30 2.74
CA ILE A 72 3.17 0.15 3.42
C ILE A 72 4.20 -0.41 4.38
N TYR A 73 3.78 -0.69 5.61
CA TYR A 73 4.63 -1.27 6.65
C TYR A 73 3.93 -2.46 7.28
N TYR A 74 4.61 -3.61 7.35
CA TYR A 74 4.09 -4.83 7.91
C TYR A 74 4.60 -5.07 9.33
N TYR A 75 3.70 -5.46 10.23
CA TYR A 75 4.01 -5.83 11.61
C TYR A 75 3.89 -7.35 11.77
N THR A 76 5.04 -8.01 11.92
CA THR A 76 5.10 -9.47 12.12
C THR A 76 4.68 -9.81 13.55
N PRO A 77 3.76 -10.78 13.76
CA PRO A 77 3.42 -11.26 15.10
C PRO A 77 4.63 -11.85 15.84
N ASP A 78 4.65 -11.72 17.16
CA ASP A 78 5.76 -12.18 18.00
C ASP A 78 6.03 -13.68 17.86
N ASP A 79 5.00 -14.51 17.77
CA ASP A 79 5.15 -15.95 17.60
C ASP A 79 5.78 -16.31 16.23
N ILE A 80 5.47 -15.55 15.21
CA ILE A 80 6.08 -15.71 13.88
C ILE A 80 7.54 -15.26 13.90
N ILE A 81 7.85 -14.15 14.58
CA ILE A 81 9.24 -13.69 14.74
C ILE A 81 10.09 -14.78 15.39
N LYS A 82 9.55 -15.41 16.43
CA LYS A 82 10.26 -16.51 17.15
C LYS A 82 10.48 -17.74 16.29
N SER A 83 9.54 -18.08 15.42
CA SER A 83 9.62 -19.29 14.60
C SER A 83 10.35 -19.10 13.28
N SER A 84 10.20 -17.96 12.62
CA SER A 84 10.78 -17.75 11.28
C SER A 84 11.40 -16.37 11.06
N GLY A 85 11.36 -15.49 12.06
CA GLY A 85 11.92 -14.14 11.96
C GLY A 85 10.93 -13.11 11.44
N TYR A 86 11.45 -11.93 11.17
CA TYR A 86 10.65 -10.82 10.66
C TYR A 86 10.26 -11.05 9.21
N HIS A 87 9.04 -10.63 8.85
CA HIS A 87 8.55 -10.58 7.49
C HIS A 87 8.28 -9.11 7.12
N TYR A 88 8.27 -8.82 5.84
CA TYR A 88 8.19 -7.45 5.33
C TYR A 88 7.18 -7.36 4.20
N ALA A 89 6.56 -6.19 4.06
CA ALA A 89 5.75 -5.89 2.90
C ALA A 89 6.66 -5.55 1.73
N PHE A 90 6.55 -6.32 0.65
CA PHE A 90 7.16 -6.00 -0.64
C PHE A 90 6.05 -5.54 -1.56
N TYR A 91 6.18 -4.34 -2.11
CA TYR A 91 5.10 -3.77 -2.90
C TYR A 91 5.64 -2.87 -4.00
N ARG A 92 4.87 -2.78 -5.06
CA ARG A 92 5.19 -1.93 -6.19
C ARG A 92 3.91 -1.39 -6.80
N VAL A 93 4.04 -0.26 -7.50
CA VAL A 93 2.94 0.39 -8.20
C VAL A 93 3.35 0.64 -9.64
N SER A 94 2.36 0.83 -10.51
CA SER A 94 2.59 1.25 -11.89
C SER A 94 1.94 2.60 -12.14
N PRO A 95 2.59 3.49 -12.92
CA PRO A 95 1.90 4.67 -13.40
C PRO A 95 0.76 4.25 -14.33
N VAL A 96 -0.23 5.13 -14.49
CA VAL A 96 -1.39 4.84 -15.35
C VAL A 96 -0.92 4.41 -16.75
N ASN A 97 -1.38 3.23 -17.18
CA ASN A 97 -1.01 2.59 -18.44
C ASN A 97 0.49 2.31 -18.62
N GLY A 98 1.26 2.33 -17.52
CA GLY A 98 2.70 2.09 -17.57
C GLY A 98 3.10 0.74 -16.98
N ASN A 99 4.41 0.52 -16.95
CA ASN A 99 4.99 -0.66 -16.32
C ASN A 99 5.20 -0.43 -14.82
N TYR A 100 5.19 -1.51 -14.03
CA TYR A 100 5.49 -1.43 -12.61
C TYR A 100 6.88 -0.86 -12.37
N TYR A 101 6.99 0.00 -11.35
CA TYR A 101 8.28 0.38 -10.79
C TYR A 101 8.86 -0.78 -9.97
N SER A 102 10.09 -0.63 -9.51
CA SER A 102 10.76 -1.61 -8.65
C SER A 102 10.03 -1.79 -7.32
N TYR A 103 10.16 -2.99 -6.73
CA TYR A 103 9.61 -3.26 -5.41
C TYR A 103 10.25 -2.39 -4.34
N GLN A 104 9.43 -1.97 -3.40
CA GLN A 104 9.85 -1.37 -2.14
C GLN A 104 9.64 -2.39 -1.01
N LYS A 105 10.40 -2.24 0.07
CA LYS A 105 10.35 -3.13 1.24
C LYS A 105 10.00 -2.31 2.47
N ASP A 106 8.79 -2.45 3.00
CA ASP A 106 8.30 -1.61 4.09
C ASP A 106 8.60 -0.12 3.81
N ASN A 107 9.09 0.59 4.82
CA ASN A 107 9.53 1.98 4.67
C ASN A 107 11.07 2.10 4.59
N ASN A 108 11.75 1.05 4.14
CA ASN A 108 13.21 1.03 4.06
C ASN A 108 13.72 2.02 3.02
N LYS A 109 14.82 2.69 3.37
CA LYS A 109 15.51 3.63 2.49
C LYS A 109 16.92 3.16 2.13
N ASP A 110 17.25 1.90 2.47
CA ASP A 110 18.54 1.30 2.19
C ASP A 110 18.53 0.58 0.83
N ASN A 111 19.72 0.37 0.26
CA ASN A 111 19.89 -0.40 -0.97
C ASN A 111 19.10 0.16 -2.17
N GLY A 112 19.04 1.47 -2.27
CA GLY A 112 18.35 2.13 -3.39
C GLY A 112 16.84 2.21 -3.27
N MET A 113 16.29 1.86 -2.11
CA MET A 113 14.86 1.97 -1.87
C MET A 113 14.47 3.37 -1.38
N ASP A 114 13.26 3.80 -1.74
CA ASP A 114 12.77 5.14 -1.46
C ASP A 114 11.97 5.26 -0.16
N GLY A 115 11.58 4.12 0.43
CA GLY A 115 10.69 4.07 1.59
C GLY A 115 9.21 4.12 1.24
N TYR A 116 8.88 4.21 -0.03
CA TYR A 116 7.52 4.19 -0.57
C TYR A 116 7.55 3.80 -2.05
N ALA A 117 6.44 3.35 -2.59
CA ALA A 117 6.33 3.00 -4.01
C ALA A 117 5.63 4.13 -4.76
N GLY A 118 6.18 4.52 -5.89
CA GLY A 118 5.63 5.55 -6.77
C GLY A 118 6.55 6.74 -6.97
N ILE A 119 6.12 7.64 -7.82
CA ILE A 119 6.82 8.89 -8.14
C ILE A 119 5.81 10.03 -8.06
N TRP A 120 6.10 11.02 -7.24
CA TRP A 120 5.20 12.16 -7.05
C TRP A 120 4.89 12.85 -8.39
N GLY A 121 3.61 13.09 -8.61
CA GLY A 121 3.12 13.67 -9.85
C GLY A 121 2.75 12.66 -10.93
N HIS A 122 3.02 11.37 -10.70
CA HIS A 122 2.69 10.29 -11.65
C HIS A 122 1.62 9.39 -11.04
N PHE A 123 0.36 9.62 -11.37
CA PHE A 123 -0.76 8.85 -10.82
C PHE A 123 -0.63 7.37 -11.17
N ILE A 124 -1.12 6.52 -10.27
CA ILE A 124 -1.00 5.08 -10.39
C ILE A 124 -2.34 4.42 -10.67
N ASP A 125 -2.31 3.30 -11.38
CA ASP A 125 -3.51 2.50 -11.67
C ASP A 125 -3.44 1.09 -11.11
N ARG A 126 -2.28 0.63 -10.63
CA ARG A 126 -2.12 -0.74 -10.11
C ARG A 126 -1.16 -0.77 -8.93
N LEU A 127 -1.46 -1.66 -7.99
CA LEU A 127 -0.62 -1.94 -6.82
C LEU A 127 -0.49 -3.45 -6.68
N GLN A 128 0.71 -3.92 -6.40
CA GLN A 128 0.99 -5.32 -6.08
C GLN A 128 1.69 -5.38 -4.72
N ILE A 129 1.19 -6.24 -3.83
CA ILE A 129 1.71 -6.41 -2.46
C ILE A 129 1.96 -7.88 -2.21
N ASP A 130 3.08 -8.19 -1.53
CA ASP A 130 3.42 -9.52 -1.08
C ASP A 130 4.11 -9.41 0.29
N ILE A 131 3.79 -10.30 1.23
CA ILE A 131 4.46 -10.36 2.53
C ILE A 131 5.50 -11.49 2.47
N ARG A 132 6.77 -11.13 2.67
CA ARG A 132 7.88 -12.07 2.54
C ARG A 132 8.77 -12.08 3.77
#